data_028289bcc48bb07c9526868c8bb184f1
#
_entry.id   028289bcc48bb07c9526868c8bb184f1
#
_cell.length_a   1.000
_cell.length_b   1.000
_cell.length_c   1.000
_cell.angle_alpha   90.00
_cell.angle_beta   90.00
_cell.angle_gamma   90.00
#
_symmetry.space_group_name_H-M   'P 1'
#
loop_
_entity.id
_entity.type
_entity.pdbx_description
1 polymer ?
#
loop_
_entity_poly.entity_id
_entity_poly.type
_entity_poly.pdbx_seq_one_letter_code
_entity_poly.pdbx_strand_id
1 'polypeptide(L)'
;MEDFIITEDFPKSEIEFDLRFLNPSACYDYLFSLKWPNGFVCKKCKNESYWISKRQLYICTKCEHQHSLTAGTIMDSSKKPIIYWFKAMWWFTTRKSGVNAVNLKELLGFGSYDTAWYWLQKLRRCTIRKDREKLSGRVEVDEFVIGGQRAGKRGRGAEGKTIVAAAVERCDKEKQIGRIRLQVILDYSAYSLETFVTENIQPGSNIATDSWSSYSSILKEQYHHVLTNQSKAGKDYDSLYGVHLVASLVKRLVRGTFQGRFEPKYLQNYLDEYVFRFNRRKSKYIGKKFMRIVQQVVKSSKIKW
;
A
#
# COMPACT_ATOMS: atom_id res chain seq x y z
N MET A 1 2.18 -22.83 -20.26
CA MET A 1 2.26 -21.46 -19.68
C MET A 1 3.72 -21.14 -19.55
N GLU A 2 4.26 -20.35 -20.45
CA GLU A 2 5.65 -19.92 -20.36
C GLU A 2 5.78 -19.00 -19.14
N ASP A 3 6.62 -19.43 -18.19
CA ASP A 3 7.00 -18.62 -17.04
C ASP A 3 7.74 -17.37 -17.54
N PHE A 4 7.04 -16.25 -17.61
CA PHE A 4 7.65 -14.97 -17.91
C PHE A 4 8.63 -14.64 -16.77
N ILE A 5 9.91 -14.84 -17.02
CA ILE A 5 10.98 -14.29 -16.19
C ILE A 5 10.92 -12.78 -16.35
N ILE A 6 10.14 -12.12 -15.48
CA ILE A 6 10.21 -10.67 -15.35
C ILE A 6 11.60 -10.38 -14.78
N THR A 7 12.52 -9.97 -15.63
CA THR A 7 13.84 -9.50 -15.21
C THR A 7 13.59 -8.36 -14.23
N GLU A 8 13.84 -8.59 -12.94
CA GLU A 8 13.61 -7.58 -11.90
C GLU A 8 14.68 -6.50 -12.04
N ASP A 9 14.35 -5.43 -12.75
CA ASP A 9 15.23 -4.30 -13.03
C ASP A 9 14.89 -3.11 -12.10
N PHE A 10 15.76 -2.85 -11.13
CA PHE A 10 15.61 -1.75 -10.17
C PHE A 10 16.96 -1.31 -9.61
N PRO A 11 17.14 -0.02 -9.25
CA PRO A 11 18.35 0.46 -8.58
C PRO A 11 18.45 -0.14 -7.17
N LYS A 12 19.63 -0.58 -6.78
CA LYS A 12 19.86 -1.24 -5.47
C LYS A 12 20.12 -0.25 -4.34
N SER A 13 20.55 0.97 -4.65
CA SER A 13 20.88 2.04 -3.71
C SER A 13 20.36 3.40 -4.17
N GLU A 14 20.42 4.41 -3.30
CA GLU A 14 20.07 5.79 -3.63
C GLU A 14 21.03 6.39 -4.67
N ILE A 15 22.32 6.10 -4.56
CA ILE A 15 23.33 6.54 -5.53
C ILE A 15 23.03 5.94 -6.92
N GLU A 16 22.76 4.65 -6.98
CA GLU A 16 22.42 3.99 -8.25
C GLU A 16 21.11 4.54 -8.85
N PHE A 17 20.13 4.87 -8.00
CA PHE A 17 18.92 5.54 -8.42
C PHE A 17 19.20 6.91 -9.04
N ASP A 18 20.01 7.74 -8.38
CA ASP A 18 20.34 9.08 -8.85
C ASP A 18 21.16 9.04 -10.16
N LEU A 19 22.12 8.13 -10.28
CA LEU A 19 22.88 7.94 -11.52
C LEU A 19 22.01 7.45 -12.68
N ARG A 20 21.09 6.55 -12.41
CA ARG A 20 20.23 5.97 -13.44
C ARG A 20 19.16 6.93 -13.95
N PHE A 21 18.56 7.75 -13.09
CA PHE A 21 17.45 8.64 -13.42
C PHE A 21 17.87 10.12 -13.41
N LEU A 22 19.08 10.41 -13.96
CA LEU A 22 19.59 11.77 -14.09
C LEU A 22 18.78 12.65 -15.04
N ASN A 23 18.19 12.05 -16.07
CA ASN A 23 17.47 12.76 -17.12
C ASN A 23 16.06 12.20 -17.35
N PRO A 24 15.14 13.00 -17.90
CA PRO A 24 13.76 12.55 -18.17
C PRO A 24 13.68 11.34 -19.11
N SER A 25 14.58 11.20 -20.10
CA SER A 25 14.57 10.09 -21.05
C SER A 25 14.66 8.75 -20.33
N ALA A 26 15.62 8.58 -19.42
CA ALA A 26 15.79 7.36 -18.64
C ALA A 26 14.52 6.99 -17.84
N CYS A 27 13.78 8.00 -17.35
CA CYS A 27 12.51 7.77 -16.69
C CYS A 27 11.43 7.27 -17.65
N TYR A 28 11.34 7.84 -18.86
CA TYR A 28 10.39 7.41 -19.88
C TYR A 28 10.71 6.00 -20.40
N ASP A 29 11.97 5.67 -20.61
CA ASP A 29 12.43 4.34 -21.04
C ASP A 29 12.05 3.29 -19.99
N TYR A 30 12.24 3.61 -18.72
CA TYR A 30 11.86 2.73 -17.62
C TYR A 30 10.33 2.55 -17.53
N LEU A 31 9.54 3.62 -17.69
CA LEU A 31 8.08 3.51 -17.75
C LEU A 31 7.61 2.69 -18.95
N PHE A 32 8.28 2.86 -20.11
CA PHE A 32 7.99 2.09 -21.32
C PHE A 32 8.17 0.59 -21.08
N SER A 33 9.32 0.20 -20.54
CA SER A 33 9.62 -1.22 -20.26
C SER A 33 8.61 -1.86 -19.30
N LEU A 34 8.10 -1.11 -18.33
CA LEU A 34 7.09 -1.59 -17.38
C LEU A 34 5.67 -1.60 -17.95
N LYS A 35 5.36 -0.69 -18.90
CA LYS A 35 4.05 -0.61 -19.54
C LYS A 35 3.89 -1.63 -20.66
N TRP A 36 4.95 -1.86 -21.38
CA TRP A 36 5.02 -2.78 -22.54
C TRP A 36 6.21 -3.73 -22.40
N PRO A 37 6.15 -4.70 -21.46
CA PRO A 37 7.27 -5.59 -21.17
C PRO A 37 7.66 -6.47 -22.38
N ASN A 38 6.73 -6.72 -23.31
CA ASN A 38 6.92 -7.49 -24.52
C ASN A 38 7.00 -6.60 -25.78
N GLY A 39 7.31 -5.31 -25.62
CA GLY A 39 7.27 -4.34 -26.71
C GLY A 39 5.93 -3.61 -26.83
N PHE A 40 5.94 -2.57 -27.61
CA PHE A 40 4.75 -1.73 -27.83
C PHE A 40 3.65 -2.50 -28.54
N VAL A 41 2.41 -2.35 -28.07
CA VAL A 41 1.21 -2.86 -28.75
C VAL A 41 0.14 -1.76 -28.75
N CYS A 42 -0.30 -1.37 -29.93
CA CYS A 42 -1.35 -0.38 -30.08
C CYS A 42 -2.69 -0.88 -29.53
N LYS A 43 -3.30 -0.11 -28.64
CA LYS A 43 -4.59 -0.47 -28.04
C LYS A 43 -5.72 -0.55 -29.07
N LYS A 44 -5.64 0.27 -30.15
CA LYS A 44 -6.69 0.39 -31.18
C LYS A 44 -6.61 -0.71 -32.24
N CYS A 45 -5.43 -0.95 -32.82
CA CYS A 45 -5.27 -1.83 -33.99
C CYS A 45 -4.28 -2.98 -33.81
N LYS A 46 -3.70 -3.14 -32.61
CA LYS A 46 -2.75 -4.20 -32.23
C LYS A 46 -1.41 -4.18 -33.00
N ASN A 47 -1.14 -3.14 -33.79
CA ASN A 47 0.15 -2.97 -34.46
C ASN A 47 1.26 -2.73 -33.41
N GLU A 48 2.46 -3.23 -33.67
CA GLU A 48 3.59 -3.19 -32.72
C GLU A 48 4.62 -2.10 -33.08
N SER A 49 4.47 -1.45 -34.23
CA SER A 49 5.37 -0.40 -34.67
C SER A 49 4.88 0.98 -34.28
N TYR A 50 5.82 1.84 -33.84
CA TYR A 50 5.52 3.21 -33.39
C TYR A 50 6.68 4.15 -33.71
N TRP A 51 6.40 5.45 -33.64
CA TRP A 51 7.40 6.50 -33.56
C TRP A 51 7.10 7.42 -32.38
N ILE A 52 8.12 8.14 -31.88
CA ILE A 52 8.00 9.00 -30.70
C ILE A 52 7.96 10.46 -31.15
N SER A 53 6.90 11.19 -30.75
CA SER A 53 6.77 12.63 -31.00
C SER A 53 7.63 13.46 -30.03
N LYS A 54 7.85 14.74 -30.37
CA LYS A 54 8.51 15.71 -29.47
C LYS A 54 7.82 15.85 -28.09
N ARG A 55 6.53 15.48 -27.98
CA ARG A 55 5.76 15.48 -26.73
C ARG A 55 5.84 14.15 -25.97
N GLN A 56 6.76 13.26 -26.31
CA GLN A 56 6.90 11.92 -25.69
C GLN A 56 5.63 11.06 -25.82
N LEU A 57 4.92 11.20 -26.96
CA LEU A 57 3.80 10.34 -27.31
C LEU A 57 4.28 9.25 -28.25
N TYR A 58 3.84 8.01 -28.01
CA TYR A 58 4.08 6.85 -28.85
C TYR A 58 2.95 6.74 -29.86
N ILE A 59 3.24 7.02 -31.13
CA ILE A 59 2.24 7.10 -32.20
C ILE A 59 2.33 5.84 -33.04
N CYS A 60 1.22 5.11 -33.13
CA CYS A 60 1.12 3.91 -33.94
C CYS A 60 1.32 4.23 -35.43
N THR A 61 2.22 3.51 -36.11
CA THR A 61 2.50 3.74 -37.54
C THR A 61 1.35 3.35 -38.46
N LYS A 62 0.41 2.48 -38.00
CA LYS A 62 -0.70 1.97 -38.81
C LYS A 62 -1.97 2.82 -38.70
N CYS A 63 -2.35 3.25 -37.48
CA CYS A 63 -3.64 3.92 -37.23
C CYS A 63 -3.51 5.28 -36.56
N GLU A 64 -2.28 5.79 -36.44
CA GLU A 64 -1.94 7.10 -35.86
C GLU A 64 -2.46 7.33 -34.42
N HIS A 65 -2.98 6.28 -33.76
CA HIS A 65 -3.43 6.40 -32.40
C HIS A 65 -2.27 6.79 -31.48
N GLN A 66 -2.47 7.82 -30.67
CA GLN A 66 -1.45 8.35 -29.76
C GLN A 66 -1.55 7.70 -28.39
N HIS A 67 -0.43 7.21 -27.91
CA HIS A 67 -0.28 6.60 -26.59
C HIS A 67 0.64 7.44 -25.71
N SER A 68 0.25 7.68 -24.48
CA SER A 68 1.08 8.35 -23.48
C SER A 68 1.43 7.36 -22.36
N LEU A 69 2.63 7.47 -21.78
CA LEU A 69 3.02 6.69 -20.62
C LEU A 69 2.36 7.21 -19.33
N THR A 70 1.99 8.48 -19.29
CA THR A 70 1.47 9.15 -18.08
C THR A 70 -0.02 9.46 -18.14
N ALA A 71 -0.58 9.69 -19.34
CA ALA A 71 -2.01 9.99 -19.50
C ALA A 71 -2.88 8.83 -18.99
N GLY A 72 -3.95 9.17 -18.28
CA GLY A 72 -4.84 8.20 -17.66
C GLY A 72 -4.31 7.55 -16.37
N THR A 73 -3.08 7.86 -15.95
CA THR A 73 -2.50 7.40 -14.69
C THR A 73 -2.60 8.47 -13.59
N ILE A 74 -2.06 8.19 -12.42
CA ILE A 74 -1.95 9.20 -11.35
C ILE A 74 -1.03 10.37 -11.72
N MET A 75 -0.16 10.20 -12.72
CA MET A 75 0.75 11.23 -13.23
C MET A 75 0.10 12.12 -14.30
N ASP A 76 -1.15 11.81 -14.69
CA ASP A 76 -1.86 12.55 -15.72
C ASP A 76 -1.96 14.05 -15.39
N SER A 77 -1.79 14.88 -16.42
CA SER A 77 -1.89 16.34 -16.35
C SER A 77 -0.89 16.99 -15.36
N SER A 78 0.20 16.30 -15.02
CA SER A 78 1.25 16.87 -14.18
C SER A 78 2.04 17.92 -14.93
N LYS A 79 2.19 19.12 -14.32
CA LYS A 79 3.04 20.20 -14.86
C LYS A 79 4.52 20.04 -14.45
N LYS A 80 4.82 19.11 -13.54
CA LYS A 80 6.19 18.86 -13.07
C LYS A 80 6.88 17.81 -13.94
N PRO A 81 8.19 17.94 -14.17
CA PRO A 81 8.97 16.93 -14.91
C PRO A 81 8.83 15.54 -14.33
N ILE A 82 8.93 14.53 -15.18
CA ILE A 82 8.76 13.11 -14.78
C ILE A 82 9.73 12.67 -13.68
N ILE A 83 10.93 13.23 -13.66
CA ILE A 83 11.95 12.93 -12.67
C ILE A 83 11.50 13.24 -11.23
N TYR A 84 10.63 14.24 -11.04
CA TYR A 84 10.04 14.54 -9.72
C TYR A 84 9.14 13.41 -9.23
N TRP A 85 8.38 12.77 -10.15
CA TRP A 85 7.58 11.59 -9.82
C TRP A 85 8.46 10.40 -9.43
N PHE A 86 9.57 10.19 -10.13
CA PHE A 86 10.52 9.14 -9.81
C PHE A 86 11.14 9.34 -8.44
N LYS A 87 11.61 10.56 -8.14
CA LYS A 87 12.13 10.89 -6.81
C LYS A 87 11.06 10.76 -5.71
N ALA A 88 9.83 11.23 -5.97
CA ALA A 88 8.72 11.05 -5.03
C ALA A 88 8.45 9.56 -4.75
N MET A 89 8.36 8.73 -5.79
CA MET A 89 8.15 7.28 -5.67
C MET A 89 9.30 6.59 -4.94
N TRP A 90 10.55 7.00 -5.22
CA TRP A 90 11.72 6.49 -4.54
C TRP A 90 11.66 6.77 -3.04
N TRP A 91 11.51 8.00 -2.62
CA TRP A 91 11.44 8.36 -1.20
C TRP A 91 10.21 7.78 -0.51
N PHE A 92 9.06 7.80 -1.15
CA PHE A 92 7.83 7.20 -0.64
C PHE A 92 8.00 5.72 -0.27
N THR A 93 8.79 4.97 -1.03
CA THR A 93 8.95 3.52 -0.85
C THR A 93 10.15 3.13 -0.01
N THR A 94 11.22 3.93 -0.02
CA THR A 94 12.50 3.57 0.59
C THR A 94 12.67 4.10 2.01
N ARG A 95 12.04 5.23 2.37
CA ARG A 95 12.14 5.81 3.71
C ARG A 95 11.39 4.95 4.74
N LYS A 96 12.12 4.46 5.76
CA LYS A 96 11.59 3.53 6.77
C LYS A 96 10.41 4.13 7.56
N SER A 97 10.49 5.39 7.94
CA SER A 97 9.45 6.13 8.66
C SER A 97 8.32 6.64 7.77
N GLY A 98 8.42 6.49 6.44
CA GLY A 98 7.53 7.12 5.48
C GLY A 98 7.93 8.57 5.16
N VAL A 99 7.14 9.20 4.31
CA VAL A 99 7.32 10.61 3.91
C VAL A 99 6.02 11.35 4.17
N ASN A 100 6.08 12.45 4.90
CA ASN A 100 4.95 13.37 5.05
C ASN A 100 5.00 14.48 3.98
N ALA A 101 3.95 15.28 3.88
CA ALA A 101 3.83 16.29 2.83
C ALA A 101 4.84 17.45 3.00
N VAL A 102 5.22 17.80 4.24
CA VAL A 102 6.23 18.82 4.50
C VAL A 102 7.57 18.35 3.95
N ASN A 103 8.01 17.14 4.35
CA ASN A 103 9.26 16.57 3.84
C ASN A 103 9.28 16.46 2.31
N LEU A 104 8.18 16.00 1.68
CA LEU A 104 8.14 15.89 0.22
C LEU A 104 8.18 17.25 -0.46
N LYS A 105 7.49 18.26 0.10
CA LYS A 105 7.55 19.64 -0.37
C LYS A 105 8.98 20.17 -0.39
N GLU A 106 9.70 20.03 0.72
CA GLU A 106 11.09 20.47 0.87
C GLU A 106 12.03 19.73 -0.07
N LEU A 107 11.96 18.41 -0.09
CA LEU A 107 12.81 17.54 -0.91
C LEU A 107 12.67 17.81 -2.42
N LEU A 108 11.48 18.17 -2.90
CA LEU A 108 11.20 18.43 -4.31
C LEU A 108 11.11 19.92 -4.65
N GLY A 109 11.28 20.82 -3.69
CA GLY A 109 11.15 22.25 -3.93
C GLY A 109 9.78 22.67 -4.42
N PHE A 110 8.69 22.04 -3.89
CA PHE A 110 7.34 22.44 -4.25
C PHE A 110 6.96 23.75 -3.55
N GLY A 111 6.33 24.67 -4.30
CA GLY A 111 5.84 25.92 -3.73
C GLY A 111 4.64 25.76 -2.79
N SER A 112 3.89 24.66 -2.88
CA SER A 112 2.67 24.44 -2.10
C SER A 112 2.73 23.10 -1.35
N TYR A 113 2.28 23.12 -0.09
CA TYR A 113 2.03 21.94 0.72
C TYR A 113 0.99 21.01 0.06
N ASP A 114 -0.09 21.57 -0.48
CA ASP A 114 -1.18 20.80 -1.09
C ASP A 114 -0.70 19.99 -2.28
N THR A 115 0.22 20.53 -3.09
CA THR A 115 0.81 19.76 -4.19
C THR A 115 1.51 18.50 -3.68
N ALA A 116 2.33 18.62 -2.64
CA ALA A 116 3.02 17.47 -2.04
C ALA A 116 2.02 16.49 -1.41
N TRP A 117 1.02 17.01 -0.70
CA TRP A 117 -0.02 16.20 -0.08
C TRP A 117 -0.83 15.40 -1.11
N TYR A 118 -1.29 16.05 -2.20
CA TYR A 118 -2.01 15.36 -3.28
C TYR A 118 -1.16 14.30 -3.97
N TRP A 119 0.12 14.55 -4.16
CA TRP A 119 1.03 13.57 -4.75
C TRP A 119 1.16 12.33 -3.86
N LEU A 120 1.31 12.52 -2.55
CA LEU A 120 1.35 11.41 -1.61
C LEU A 120 0.03 10.64 -1.58
N GLN A 121 -1.12 11.32 -1.63
CA GLN A 121 -2.42 10.65 -1.68
C GLN A 121 -2.58 9.82 -2.98
N LYS A 122 -2.12 10.35 -4.11
CA LYS A 122 -2.09 9.60 -5.37
C LYS A 122 -1.21 8.35 -5.28
N LEU A 123 -0.02 8.45 -4.70
CA LEU A 123 0.88 7.32 -4.50
C LEU A 123 0.30 6.28 -3.53
N ARG A 124 -0.32 6.71 -2.42
CA ARG A 124 -1.00 5.82 -1.47
C ARG A 124 -2.05 4.96 -2.13
N ARG A 125 -2.88 5.54 -3.01
CA ARG A 125 -3.90 4.78 -3.75
C ARG A 125 -3.31 3.75 -4.72
N CYS A 126 -2.05 3.90 -5.12
CA CYS A 126 -1.32 2.93 -5.93
C CYS A 126 -0.68 1.81 -5.10
N THR A 127 -0.76 1.81 -3.77
CA THR A 127 -0.12 0.76 -2.95
C THR A 127 -0.92 -0.53 -2.89
N ILE A 128 -2.21 -0.48 -3.19
CA ILE A 128 -3.12 -1.64 -3.19
C ILE A 128 -3.32 -2.20 -4.59
N ARG A 129 -3.04 -3.48 -4.74
CA ARG A 129 -3.37 -4.25 -5.94
C ARG A 129 -4.76 -4.89 -5.74
N LYS A 130 -5.58 -4.87 -6.79
CA LYS A 130 -6.91 -5.51 -6.78
C LYS A 130 -6.83 -7.03 -6.65
N ASP A 131 -5.80 -7.62 -7.24
CA ASP A 131 -5.52 -9.06 -7.33
C ASP A 131 -4.56 -9.54 -6.23
N ARG A 132 -4.46 -8.84 -5.09
CA ARG A 132 -3.58 -9.26 -4.00
C ARG A 132 -4.08 -10.56 -3.37
N GLU A 133 -3.17 -11.50 -3.19
CA GLU A 133 -3.46 -12.77 -2.49
C GLU A 133 -3.97 -12.51 -1.08
N LYS A 134 -4.96 -13.26 -0.64
CA LYS A 134 -5.45 -13.27 0.74
C LYS A 134 -4.37 -13.78 1.70
N LEU A 135 -4.49 -13.43 2.97
CA LEU A 135 -3.67 -14.03 4.03
C LEU A 135 -4.06 -15.48 4.21
N SER A 136 -3.11 -16.34 4.60
CA SER A 136 -3.37 -17.77 4.74
C SER A 136 -2.59 -18.37 5.92
N GLY A 137 -2.91 -19.61 6.27
CA GLY A 137 -2.28 -20.34 7.36
C GLY A 137 -2.75 -19.84 8.73
N ARG A 138 -1.85 -19.54 9.64
CA ARG A 138 -2.18 -19.02 10.98
C ARG A 138 -2.28 -17.49 10.94
N VAL A 139 -3.45 -16.93 11.23
CA VAL A 139 -3.74 -15.49 11.16
C VAL A 139 -4.32 -15.01 12.49
N GLU A 140 -3.72 -13.99 13.09
CA GLU A 140 -4.30 -13.27 14.23
C GLU A 140 -5.18 -12.13 13.70
N VAL A 141 -6.36 -11.94 14.30
CA VAL A 141 -7.31 -10.89 13.97
C VAL A 141 -7.77 -10.17 15.23
N ASP A 142 -7.74 -8.85 15.22
CA ASP A 142 -8.21 -7.98 16.30
C ASP A 142 -8.49 -6.58 15.77
N GLU A 143 -9.15 -5.72 16.54
CA GLU A 143 -9.40 -4.33 16.23
C GLU A 143 -8.65 -3.39 17.18
N PHE A 144 -8.27 -2.24 16.64
CA PHE A 144 -7.74 -1.15 17.43
C PHE A 144 -8.28 0.20 16.95
N VAL A 145 -8.16 1.21 17.79
CA VAL A 145 -8.63 2.56 17.45
C VAL A 145 -7.46 3.50 17.22
N ILE A 146 -7.65 4.40 16.25
CA ILE A 146 -6.76 5.53 15.96
C ILE A 146 -7.55 6.82 16.12
N GLY A 147 -6.98 7.79 16.82
CA GLY A 147 -7.57 9.12 17.06
C GLY A 147 -7.05 9.73 18.34
N GLY A 148 -7.29 11.05 18.51
CA GLY A 148 -6.89 11.79 19.71
C GLY A 148 -7.75 11.46 20.94
N GLN A 149 -7.18 11.66 22.12
CA GLN A 149 -7.97 11.69 23.34
C GLN A 149 -8.81 12.98 23.33
N ARG A 150 -10.11 12.85 23.32
CA ARG A 150 -11.03 13.95 23.65
C ARG A 150 -11.60 13.69 25.04
N ALA A 151 -11.90 14.76 25.78
CA ALA A 151 -12.65 14.66 27.03
C ALA A 151 -14.00 14.01 26.75
N GLY A 152 -14.42 13.02 27.55
CA GLY A 152 -15.68 12.32 27.39
C GLY A 152 -15.58 10.80 27.57
N LYS A 153 -16.47 10.07 26.94
CA LYS A 153 -16.62 8.63 27.09
C LYS A 153 -15.34 7.86 26.68
N ARG A 154 -14.82 7.01 27.56
CA ARG A 154 -13.65 6.14 27.32
C ARG A 154 -14.09 4.81 26.75
N GLY A 155 -13.25 4.17 25.92
CA GLY A 155 -13.50 2.82 25.39
C GLY A 155 -14.11 2.79 23.99
N ARG A 156 -14.81 1.70 23.68
CA ARG A 156 -15.52 1.47 22.43
C ARG A 156 -16.64 2.50 22.28
N GLY A 157 -16.69 3.21 21.13
CA GLY A 157 -17.69 4.25 20.86
C GLY A 157 -17.30 5.67 21.32
N ALA A 158 -16.05 5.93 21.69
CA ALA A 158 -15.58 7.29 21.97
C ALA A 158 -15.51 8.13 20.68
N GLU A 159 -16.13 9.32 20.70
CA GLU A 159 -16.14 10.25 19.56
C GLU A 159 -14.73 10.61 19.06
N GLY A 160 -14.60 10.73 17.75
CA GLY A 160 -13.33 11.10 17.09
C GLY A 160 -12.29 9.98 16.99
N LYS A 161 -12.66 8.74 17.30
CA LYS A 161 -11.82 7.56 17.10
C LYS A 161 -12.29 6.77 15.89
N THR A 162 -11.34 6.39 15.05
CA THR A 162 -11.59 5.53 13.88
C THR A 162 -11.16 4.11 14.21
N ILE A 163 -12.04 3.15 13.95
CA ILE A 163 -11.81 1.72 14.20
C ILE A 163 -11.04 1.13 13.04
N VAL A 164 -10.02 0.34 13.34
CA VAL A 164 -9.19 -0.36 12.36
C VAL A 164 -9.19 -1.84 12.69
N ALA A 165 -9.69 -2.66 11.78
CA ALA A 165 -9.52 -4.10 11.83
C ALA A 165 -8.13 -4.47 11.29
N ALA A 166 -7.46 -5.38 11.96
CA ALA A 166 -6.13 -5.85 11.63
C ALA A 166 -6.09 -7.38 11.54
N ALA A 167 -5.44 -7.90 10.49
CA ALA A 167 -5.13 -9.30 10.35
C ALA A 167 -3.63 -9.47 10.11
N VAL A 168 -3.01 -10.42 10.81
CA VAL A 168 -1.57 -10.61 10.82
C VAL A 168 -1.23 -12.10 10.65
N GLU A 169 -0.55 -12.45 9.57
CA GLU A 169 -0.02 -13.80 9.40
C GLU A 169 1.08 -14.09 10.41
N ARG A 170 1.01 -15.26 11.03
CA ARG A 170 2.07 -15.79 11.89
C ARG A 170 2.89 -16.81 11.12
N CYS A 171 4.19 -16.74 11.28
CA CYS A 171 5.09 -17.77 10.78
C CYS A 171 5.36 -18.81 11.89
N ASP A 172 5.82 -19.99 11.50
CA ASP A 172 6.08 -21.11 12.44
C ASP A 172 7.12 -20.78 13.53
N LYS A 173 8.01 -19.82 13.24
CA LYS A 173 8.96 -19.32 14.25
C LYS A 173 8.26 -18.37 15.20
N GLU A 174 8.48 -18.59 16.50
CA GLU A 174 7.94 -17.77 17.56
C GLU A 174 8.21 -16.27 17.34
N LYS A 175 7.21 -15.43 17.59
CA LYS A 175 7.23 -13.97 17.39
C LYS A 175 7.52 -13.48 15.96
N GLN A 176 7.58 -14.37 14.96
CA GLN A 176 7.77 -13.94 13.57
C GLN A 176 6.43 -13.63 12.91
N ILE A 177 6.35 -12.41 12.33
CA ILE A 177 5.17 -11.88 11.64
C ILE A 177 5.37 -11.98 10.13
N GLY A 178 4.35 -12.48 9.42
CA GLY A 178 4.26 -12.53 7.97
C GLY A 178 3.69 -11.25 7.35
N ARG A 179 2.70 -11.42 6.48
CA ARG A 179 1.95 -10.34 5.84
C ARG A 179 0.88 -9.80 6.79
N ILE A 180 0.45 -8.58 6.55
CA ILE A 180 -0.62 -7.92 7.31
C ILE A 180 -1.70 -7.36 6.39
N ARG A 181 -2.91 -7.18 6.95
CA ARG A 181 -4.00 -6.39 6.38
C ARG A 181 -4.54 -5.45 7.45
N LEU A 182 -4.86 -4.24 7.02
CA LEU A 182 -5.46 -3.20 7.86
C LEU A 182 -6.60 -2.55 7.09
N GLN A 183 -7.74 -2.41 7.73
CA GLN A 183 -8.94 -1.82 7.11
C GLN A 183 -9.69 -0.98 8.12
N VAL A 184 -10.05 0.24 7.72
CA VAL A 184 -11.00 1.05 8.48
C VAL A 184 -12.37 0.40 8.39
N ILE A 185 -12.99 0.13 9.53
CA ILE A 185 -14.34 -0.41 9.63
C ILE A 185 -15.28 0.59 10.31
N LEU A 186 -16.56 0.51 10.00
CA LEU A 186 -17.56 1.45 10.50
C LEU A 186 -17.86 1.23 12.00
N ASP A 187 -17.94 -0.01 12.40
CA ASP A 187 -18.33 -0.43 13.74
C ASP A 187 -17.73 -1.80 14.10
N TYR A 188 -18.03 -2.26 15.30
CA TYR A 188 -17.62 -3.58 15.81
C TYR A 188 -18.68 -4.66 15.54
N SER A 189 -19.60 -4.47 14.59
CA SER A 189 -20.62 -5.46 14.28
C SER A 189 -20.02 -6.73 13.68
N ALA A 190 -20.71 -7.85 13.86
CA ALA A 190 -20.35 -9.11 13.21
C ALA A 190 -20.20 -8.91 11.70
N TYR A 191 -21.12 -8.19 11.06
CA TYR A 191 -21.09 -7.91 9.62
C TYR A 191 -19.80 -7.20 9.17
N SER A 192 -19.37 -6.14 9.88
CA SER A 192 -18.16 -5.40 9.55
C SER A 192 -16.91 -6.29 9.67
N LEU A 193 -16.83 -7.12 10.71
CA LEU A 193 -15.70 -8.01 10.96
C LEU A 193 -15.66 -9.19 9.99
N GLU A 194 -16.79 -9.77 9.69
CA GLU A 194 -16.96 -10.84 8.71
C GLU A 194 -16.55 -10.40 7.32
N THR A 195 -17.01 -9.23 6.90
CA THR A 195 -16.61 -8.64 5.62
C THR A 195 -15.09 -8.48 5.56
N PHE A 196 -14.48 -7.94 6.62
CA PHE A 196 -13.03 -7.81 6.70
C PHE A 196 -12.31 -9.15 6.59
N VAL A 197 -12.75 -10.17 7.34
CA VAL A 197 -12.14 -11.52 7.33
C VAL A 197 -12.28 -12.16 5.95
N THR A 198 -13.48 -12.19 5.39
CA THR A 198 -13.75 -12.85 4.10
C THR A 198 -13.04 -12.19 2.93
N GLU A 199 -12.88 -10.87 2.94
CA GLU A 199 -12.13 -10.14 1.91
C GLU A 199 -10.62 -10.36 1.99
N ASN A 200 -10.07 -10.56 3.20
CA ASN A 200 -8.63 -10.50 3.43
C ASN A 200 -7.97 -11.83 3.80
N ILE A 201 -8.73 -12.84 4.23
CA ILE A 201 -8.21 -14.14 4.67
C ILE A 201 -8.78 -15.27 3.80
N GLN A 202 -7.92 -16.22 3.47
CA GLN A 202 -8.30 -17.38 2.66
C GLN A 202 -9.11 -18.37 3.50
N PRO A 203 -10.24 -18.89 3.00
CA PRO A 203 -10.96 -19.98 3.66
C PRO A 203 -10.03 -21.16 3.99
N GLY A 204 -10.32 -21.86 5.09
CA GLY A 204 -9.47 -22.95 5.62
C GLY A 204 -8.29 -22.47 6.47
N SER A 205 -8.10 -21.15 6.66
CA SER A 205 -7.06 -20.64 7.54
C SER A 205 -7.41 -20.80 9.02
N ASN A 206 -6.38 -20.92 9.89
CA ASN A 206 -6.52 -20.92 11.34
C ASN A 206 -6.56 -19.47 11.84
N ILE A 207 -7.70 -19.00 12.35
CA ILE A 207 -7.89 -17.64 12.81
C ILE A 207 -7.88 -17.63 14.35
N ALA A 208 -6.98 -16.83 14.94
CA ALA A 208 -6.94 -16.55 16.37
C ALA A 208 -7.52 -15.15 16.63
N THR A 209 -8.51 -15.05 17.52
CA THR A 209 -9.12 -13.78 17.98
C THR A 209 -9.18 -13.73 19.50
N ASP A 210 -9.50 -12.56 20.05
CA ASP A 210 -9.91 -12.45 21.43
C ASP A 210 -11.32 -13.09 21.67
N SER A 211 -11.75 -13.14 22.93
CA SER A 211 -13.01 -13.79 23.34
C SER A 211 -14.28 -13.03 22.94
N TRP A 212 -14.21 -12.09 21.98
CA TRP A 212 -15.36 -11.29 21.61
C TRP A 212 -16.41 -12.07 20.81
N SER A 213 -17.67 -11.97 21.24
CA SER A 213 -18.80 -12.71 20.66
C SER A 213 -19.11 -12.40 19.20
N SER A 214 -18.70 -11.21 18.68
CA SER A 214 -18.94 -10.80 17.29
C SER A 214 -18.21 -11.65 16.24
N TYR A 215 -17.23 -12.47 16.63
CA TYR A 215 -16.55 -13.41 15.74
C TYR A 215 -17.19 -14.80 15.67
N SER A 216 -18.30 -15.05 16.39
CA SER A 216 -18.75 -16.42 16.68
C SER A 216 -19.55 -17.13 15.60
N SER A 217 -20.21 -16.43 14.66
CA SER A 217 -21.16 -17.07 13.75
C SER A 217 -20.58 -17.54 12.43
N ILE A 218 -19.78 -16.73 11.76
CA ILE A 218 -19.29 -17.01 10.39
C ILE A 218 -17.95 -17.72 10.36
N LEU A 219 -17.12 -17.51 11.38
CA LEU A 219 -15.80 -18.13 11.40
C LEU A 219 -15.86 -19.65 11.55
N LYS A 220 -16.98 -20.21 12.04
CA LYS A 220 -17.11 -21.65 12.31
C LYS A 220 -17.22 -22.51 11.06
N GLU A 221 -17.79 -22.01 9.97
CA GLU A 221 -18.04 -22.81 8.77
C GLU A 221 -16.88 -22.80 7.79
N GLN A 222 -16.17 -21.66 7.67
CA GLN A 222 -15.14 -21.46 6.64
C GLN A 222 -13.73 -21.44 7.19
N TYR A 223 -13.54 -21.31 8.52
CA TYR A 223 -12.23 -21.14 9.14
C TYR A 223 -12.09 -22.00 10.39
N HIS A 224 -10.85 -22.39 10.70
CA HIS A 224 -10.52 -23.01 11.98
C HIS A 224 -10.32 -21.90 13.02
N HIS A 225 -11.37 -21.61 13.80
CA HIS A 225 -11.34 -20.49 14.75
C HIS A 225 -10.84 -20.94 16.12
N VAL A 226 -9.84 -20.22 16.63
CA VAL A 226 -9.25 -20.43 17.97
C VAL A 226 -9.48 -19.17 18.81
N LEU A 227 -10.34 -19.31 19.82
CA LEU A 227 -10.54 -18.27 20.81
C LEU A 227 -9.33 -18.21 21.78
N THR A 228 -8.72 -17.05 21.88
CA THR A 228 -7.63 -16.82 22.82
C THR A 228 -8.14 -16.00 24.01
N ASN A 229 -7.88 -16.48 25.20
CA ASN A 229 -8.27 -15.78 26.43
C ASN A 229 -7.02 -15.25 27.13
N GLN A 230 -6.77 -13.94 26.98
CA GLN A 230 -5.63 -13.25 27.57
C GLN A 230 -5.57 -13.36 29.10
N SER A 231 -6.74 -13.36 29.75
CA SER A 231 -6.82 -13.48 31.22
C SER A 231 -6.35 -14.84 31.78
N LYS A 232 -6.47 -15.89 30.96
CA LYS A 232 -6.01 -17.26 31.31
C LYS A 232 -4.55 -17.52 30.94
N ALA A 233 -3.99 -16.72 30.03
CA ALA A 233 -2.64 -16.93 29.46
C ALA A 233 -1.49 -16.43 30.35
N GLY A 234 -1.79 -15.72 31.47
CA GLY A 234 -0.79 -15.10 32.34
C GLY A 234 -0.31 -13.73 31.81
N LYS A 235 0.32 -12.94 32.71
CA LYS A 235 0.72 -11.54 32.38
C LYS A 235 1.82 -11.42 31.32
N ASP A 236 2.63 -12.44 31.16
CA ASP A 236 3.82 -12.43 30.31
C ASP A 236 3.56 -13.04 28.91
N TYR A 237 2.37 -13.57 28.66
CA TYR A 237 2.02 -14.19 27.40
C TYR A 237 0.94 -13.38 26.65
N ASP A 238 1.33 -12.81 25.52
CA ASP A 238 0.41 -12.14 24.60
C ASP A 238 -0.04 -13.11 23.51
N SER A 239 -1.26 -13.58 23.60
CA SER A 239 -1.85 -14.56 22.66
C SER A 239 -2.08 -14.01 21.27
N LEU A 240 -2.19 -12.67 21.12
CA LEU A 240 -2.35 -11.93 19.88
C LEU A 240 -1.18 -10.96 19.62
N TYR A 241 0.03 -11.39 20.00
CA TYR A 241 1.26 -10.59 19.92
C TYR A 241 1.45 -9.89 18.57
N GLY A 242 1.17 -10.57 17.47
CA GLY A 242 1.37 -10.01 16.13
C GLY A 242 0.48 -8.80 15.86
N VAL A 243 -0.80 -8.91 16.17
CA VAL A 243 -1.76 -7.80 15.99
C VAL A 243 -1.44 -6.64 16.94
N HIS A 244 -1.16 -6.92 18.20
CA HIS A 244 -0.81 -5.89 19.20
C HIS A 244 0.47 -5.13 18.80
N LEU A 245 1.49 -5.85 18.32
CA LEU A 245 2.70 -5.24 17.80
C LEU A 245 2.39 -4.35 16.57
N VAL A 246 1.62 -4.85 15.61
CA VAL A 246 1.25 -4.07 14.41
C VAL A 246 0.45 -2.84 14.79
N ALA A 247 -0.52 -2.96 15.70
CA ALA A 247 -1.30 -1.83 16.21
C ALA A 247 -0.41 -0.76 16.85
N SER A 248 0.56 -1.16 17.67
CA SER A 248 1.52 -0.23 18.31
C SER A 248 2.40 0.48 17.29
N LEU A 249 2.87 -0.24 16.26
CA LEU A 249 3.69 0.31 15.19
C LEU A 249 2.91 1.32 14.32
N VAL A 250 1.65 1.02 13.99
CA VAL A 250 0.76 1.94 13.25
C VAL A 250 0.47 3.20 14.07
N LYS A 251 0.14 3.06 15.36
CA LYS A 251 -0.07 4.21 16.26
C LYS A 251 1.18 5.08 16.34
N ARG A 252 2.38 4.48 16.40
CA ARG A 252 3.66 5.19 16.38
C ARG A 252 3.89 5.94 15.07
N LEU A 253 3.58 5.33 13.91
CA LEU A 253 3.65 5.99 12.61
C LEU A 253 2.74 7.22 12.55
N VAL A 254 1.48 7.07 12.97
CA VAL A 254 0.49 8.15 12.94
C VAL A 254 0.92 9.31 13.85
N ARG A 255 1.39 9.03 15.05
CA ARG A 255 1.85 10.06 16.00
C ARG A 255 3.16 10.71 15.56
N GLY A 256 4.14 9.94 15.09
CA GLY A 256 5.46 10.41 14.69
C GLY A 256 5.45 11.11 13.33
N THR A 257 5.30 10.34 12.26
CA THR A 257 5.42 10.85 10.88
C THR A 257 4.32 11.86 10.52
N PHE A 258 3.10 11.63 10.99
CA PHE A 258 1.93 12.48 10.67
C PHE A 258 1.50 13.36 11.85
N GLN A 259 2.22 13.33 12.98
CA GLN A 259 1.97 14.15 14.16
C GLN A 259 0.51 14.08 14.67
N GLY A 260 -0.15 12.93 14.47
CA GLY A 260 -1.55 12.73 14.80
C GLY A 260 -2.55 13.52 13.93
N ARG A 261 -2.06 14.27 12.95
CA ARG A 261 -2.89 15.11 12.07
C ARG A 261 -3.25 14.35 10.80
N PHE A 262 -4.44 13.79 10.77
CA PHE A 262 -5.05 13.19 9.58
C PHE A 262 -6.56 13.37 9.63
N GLU A 263 -7.18 13.50 8.48
CA GLU A 263 -8.63 13.44 8.38
C GLU A 263 -9.06 11.96 8.34
N PRO A 264 -10.05 11.54 9.14
CA PRO A 264 -10.51 10.15 9.19
C PRO A 264 -10.78 9.52 7.82
N LYS A 265 -11.36 10.29 6.88
CA LYS A 265 -11.67 9.86 5.51
C LYS A 265 -10.45 9.42 4.70
N TYR A 266 -9.24 9.86 5.08
CA TYR A 266 -7.99 9.47 4.40
C TYR A 266 -7.18 8.43 5.17
N LEU A 267 -7.62 8.01 6.36
CA LEU A 267 -6.87 7.08 7.19
C LEU A 267 -6.55 5.79 6.43
N GLN A 268 -7.50 5.23 5.66
CA GLN A 268 -7.27 4.03 4.86
C GLN A 268 -6.06 4.18 3.94
N ASN A 269 -5.88 5.32 3.28
CA ASN A 269 -4.74 5.54 2.40
C ASN A 269 -3.39 5.45 3.15
N TYR A 270 -3.32 5.92 4.39
CA TYR A 270 -2.12 5.82 5.23
C TYR A 270 -1.86 4.39 5.70
N LEU A 271 -2.93 3.64 6.02
CA LEU A 271 -2.84 2.23 6.36
C LEU A 271 -2.35 1.41 5.16
N ASP A 272 -2.85 1.70 3.96
CA ASP A 272 -2.45 1.04 2.71
C ASP A 272 -0.95 1.25 2.41
N GLU A 273 -0.45 2.48 2.57
CA GLU A 273 0.98 2.78 2.49
C GLU A 273 1.78 1.96 3.51
N TYR A 274 1.30 1.89 4.75
CA TYR A 274 1.97 1.13 5.81
C TYR A 274 2.01 -0.37 5.47
N VAL A 275 0.88 -0.95 5.08
CA VAL A 275 0.75 -2.36 4.65
C VAL A 275 1.70 -2.66 3.49
N PHE A 276 1.75 -1.77 2.48
CA PHE A 276 2.64 -1.93 1.33
C PHE A 276 4.11 -2.05 1.76
N ARG A 277 4.58 -1.15 2.64
CA ARG A 277 5.96 -1.13 3.13
C ARG A 277 6.24 -2.28 4.09
N PHE A 278 5.32 -2.56 5.00
CA PHE A 278 5.47 -3.61 6.01
C PHE A 278 5.58 -5.00 5.35
N ASN A 279 4.69 -5.31 4.42
CA ASN A 279 4.70 -6.61 3.73
C ASN A 279 5.96 -6.83 2.86
N ARG A 280 6.71 -5.76 2.56
CA ARG A 280 7.97 -5.80 1.80
C ARG A 280 9.20 -5.48 2.64
N ARG A 281 9.08 -5.48 3.98
CA ARG A 281 10.18 -5.10 4.89
C ARG A 281 11.39 -6.03 4.85
N LYS A 282 11.18 -7.29 4.45
CA LYS A 282 12.24 -8.31 4.31
C LYS A 282 12.91 -8.28 2.94
N SER A 283 12.56 -7.34 2.04
CA SER A 283 13.19 -7.24 0.73
C SER A 283 14.68 -6.94 0.88
N LYS A 284 15.53 -7.74 0.23
CA LYS A 284 16.99 -7.59 0.23
C LYS A 284 17.43 -6.21 -0.29
N TYR A 285 16.73 -5.69 -1.30
CA TYR A 285 17.05 -4.41 -1.93
C TYR A 285 15.91 -3.41 -1.78
N ILE A 286 16.27 -2.19 -1.42
CA ILE A 286 15.29 -1.09 -1.22
C ILE A 286 14.55 -0.73 -2.51
N GLY A 287 15.23 -0.77 -3.65
CA GLY A 287 14.68 -0.42 -4.96
C GLY A 287 13.63 -1.40 -5.48
N LYS A 288 13.56 -2.62 -4.95
CA LYS A 288 12.47 -3.55 -5.31
C LYS A 288 11.09 -2.97 -4.94
N LYS A 289 10.99 -2.22 -3.85
CA LYS A 289 9.75 -1.50 -3.47
C LYS A 289 9.43 -0.38 -4.45
N PHE A 290 10.46 0.36 -4.90
CA PHE A 290 10.32 1.38 -5.92
C PHE A 290 9.82 0.78 -7.25
N MET A 291 10.43 -0.28 -7.75
CA MET A 291 9.95 -0.96 -8.96
C MET A 291 8.48 -1.36 -8.83
N ARG A 292 8.08 -1.94 -7.68
CA ARG A 292 6.69 -2.36 -7.45
C ARG A 292 5.70 -1.19 -7.45
N ILE A 293 6.05 -0.03 -6.89
CA ILE A 293 5.16 1.13 -6.97
C ILE A 293 5.08 1.69 -8.38
N VAL A 294 6.18 1.76 -9.14
CA VAL A 294 6.16 2.22 -10.53
C VAL A 294 5.30 1.29 -11.40
N GLN A 295 5.41 -0.03 -11.24
CA GLN A 295 4.55 -1.01 -11.92
C GLN A 295 3.05 -0.76 -11.65
N GLN A 296 2.70 -0.37 -10.43
CA GLN A 296 1.31 -0.07 -10.08
C GLN A 296 0.87 1.30 -10.62
N VAL A 297 1.77 2.27 -10.62
CA VAL A 297 1.51 3.60 -11.18
C VAL A 297 1.21 3.54 -12.68
N VAL A 298 1.96 2.78 -13.47
CA VAL A 298 1.70 2.67 -14.92
C VAL A 298 0.38 1.95 -15.25
N LYS A 299 -0.14 1.14 -14.31
CA LYS A 299 -1.44 0.46 -14.41
C LYS A 299 -2.57 1.22 -13.71
N SER A 300 -2.27 2.32 -13.03
CA SER A 300 -3.27 3.10 -12.29
C SER A 300 -4.24 3.81 -13.22
N SER A 301 -5.38 4.24 -12.66
CA SER A 301 -6.32 5.14 -13.32
C SER A 301 -6.15 6.57 -12.81
N LYS A 302 -6.56 7.54 -13.63
CA LYS A 302 -6.62 8.95 -13.21
C LYS A 302 -7.56 9.09 -12.01
N ILE A 303 -7.08 9.75 -10.96
CA ILE A 303 -7.87 10.01 -9.76
C ILE A 303 -8.56 11.36 -9.94
N LYS A 304 -9.88 11.36 -9.89
CA LYS A 304 -10.71 12.55 -9.72
C LYS A 304 -10.88 12.82 -8.23
N TRP A 305 -10.66 14.03 -7.79
CA TRP A 305 -10.85 14.51 -6.40
C TRP A 305 -12.19 15.21 -6.28
#